data_b3999bea82366e8397c255285f48716b
#
_entry.id   b3999bea82366e8397c255285f48716b
#
_cell.length_a   1.000
_cell.length_b   1.000
_cell.length_c   1.000
_cell.angle_alpha   90.00
_cell.angle_beta   90.00
_cell.angle_gamma   90.00
#
_symmetry.space_group_name_H-M   'P 1'
#
loop_
_entity.id
_entity.type
_entity.pdbx_description
1 polymer ?
#
loop_
_entity_poly.entity_id
_entity_poly.type
_entity_poly.pdbx_seq_one_letter_code
_entity_poly.pdbx_strand_id
1 'polypeptide(L)'
;MLNKLMERINNVEMISLEQMQETNYFVKENINDLGFILIKNPELLGYYGLAITGLMFLNIEGVEGYVPGLIMDAEFEELSEATQRFIVGHELGHYKYHQEKVVNPEYTRDINDEFEADEYAANIIGFENAIKGLEEIKDKLDEVSCGMNVTGMAEIDIRIENLMNKGMVLA
;
A
#
# COMPACT_ATOMS: atom_id res chain seq x y z
N MET A 1 -11.17 10.26 2.49
CA MET A 1 -9.82 9.94 3.02
C MET A 1 -8.78 9.91 1.91
N LEU A 2 -8.94 9.09 0.86
CA LEU A 2 -7.96 8.92 -0.22
C LEU A 2 -7.42 10.25 -0.80
N ASN A 3 -8.28 11.18 -1.23
CA ASN A 3 -7.81 12.44 -1.83
C ASN A 3 -6.92 13.26 -0.88
N LYS A 4 -7.22 13.26 0.42
CA LYS A 4 -6.40 13.96 1.41
C LYS A 4 -5.04 13.28 1.63
N LEU A 5 -5.00 11.93 1.62
CA LEU A 5 -3.72 11.20 1.68
C LEU A 5 -2.87 11.47 0.45
N MET A 6 -3.45 11.41 -0.76
CA MET A 6 -2.73 11.72 -2.01
C MET A 6 -2.12 13.12 -2.00
N GLU A 7 -2.88 14.12 -1.50
CA GLU A 7 -2.37 15.49 -1.35
C GLU A 7 -1.18 15.57 -0.37
N ARG A 8 -1.21 14.78 0.73
CA ARG A 8 -0.11 14.73 1.70
C ARG A 8 1.11 14.00 1.16
N ILE A 9 0.91 12.87 0.46
CA ILE A 9 1.98 12.05 -0.12
C ILE A 9 2.90 12.88 -1.01
N ASN A 10 2.36 13.77 -1.81
CA ASN A 10 3.12 14.64 -2.72
C ASN A 10 4.09 15.59 -1.99
N ASN A 11 3.94 15.78 -0.69
CA ASN A 11 4.77 16.67 0.14
C ASN A 11 5.68 15.91 1.11
N VAL A 12 5.72 14.58 1.05
CA VAL A 12 6.57 13.76 1.93
C VAL A 12 8.00 13.74 1.40
N GLU A 13 8.96 14.05 2.27
CA GLU A 13 10.38 13.94 1.95
C GLU A 13 10.88 12.50 2.12
N MET A 14 11.90 12.14 1.32
CA MET A 14 12.59 10.87 1.47
C MET A 14 13.40 10.87 2.76
N ILE A 15 13.34 9.79 3.53
CA ILE A 15 14.12 9.61 4.75
C ILE A 15 14.92 8.30 4.69
N SER A 16 16.11 8.28 5.31
CA SER A 16 16.92 7.05 5.43
C SER A 16 16.49 6.18 6.62
N LEU A 17 16.90 4.91 6.61
CA LEU A 17 16.72 4.02 7.76
C LEU A 17 17.41 4.58 9.02
N GLU A 18 18.58 5.20 8.89
CA GLU A 18 19.30 5.82 9.98
C GLU A 18 18.47 6.95 10.62
N GLN A 19 17.89 7.82 9.78
CA GLN A 19 16.97 8.86 10.25
C GLN A 19 15.74 8.28 10.94
N MET A 20 15.20 7.15 10.45
CA MET A 20 14.10 6.46 11.13
C MET A 20 14.50 5.88 12.48
N GLN A 21 15.70 5.31 12.61
CA GLN A 21 16.19 4.71 13.87
C GLN A 21 16.47 5.75 14.94
N GLU A 22 16.93 6.94 14.58
CA GLU A 22 17.10 8.06 15.51
C GLU A 22 15.76 8.65 15.99
N THR A 23 14.62 8.16 15.50
CA THR A 23 13.39 8.94 15.40
C THR A 23 12.08 8.28 15.83
N ASN A 24 12.03 7.64 16.97
CA ASN A 24 10.75 7.60 17.69
C ASN A 24 10.16 9.04 17.85
N TYR A 25 11.01 10.03 17.93
CA TYR A 25 10.67 11.45 17.96
C TYR A 25 10.13 11.95 16.59
N PHE A 26 10.83 11.65 15.49
CA PHE A 26 10.45 12.04 14.13
C PHE A 26 9.08 11.48 13.74
N VAL A 27 8.84 10.20 13.99
CA VAL A 27 7.58 9.52 13.65
C VAL A 27 6.41 10.14 14.39
N LYS A 28 6.59 10.48 15.68
CA LYS A 28 5.55 11.11 16.50
C LYS A 28 5.16 12.51 15.98
N GLU A 29 6.13 13.30 15.52
CA GLU A 29 5.87 14.64 14.99
C GLU A 29 5.28 14.64 13.56
N ASN A 30 5.41 13.52 12.84
CA ASN A 30 4.91 13.39 11.47
C ASN A 30 3.55 12.69 11.35
N ILE A 31 2.86 12.42 12.45
CA ILE A 31 1.46 11.96 12.42
C ILE A 31 0.62 13.11 11.87
N ASN A 32 0.04 12.90 10.69
CA ASN A 32 -0.82 13.90 10.08
C ASN A 32 -2.22 13.97 10.73
N ASP A 33 -3.02 14.96 10.31
CA ASP A 33 -4.38 15.18 10.80
C ASP A 33 -5.37 14.03 10.51
N LEU A 34 -4.96 13.05 9.70
CA LEU A 34 -5.72 11.83 9.40
C LEU A 34 -5.36 10.65 10.32
N GLY A 35 -4.35 10.81 11.18
CA GLY A 35 -3.85 9.77 12.07
C GLY A 35 -2.91 8.77 11.40
N PHE A 36 -2.37 9.09 10.22
CA PHE A 36 -1.41 8.29 9.48
C PHE A 36 -0.01 8.90 9.54
N ILE A 37 1.00 8.04 9.47
CA ILE A 37 2.37 8.43 9.16
C ILE A 37 2.63 8.10 7.71
N LEU A 38 3.19 9.05 6.98
CA LEU A 38 3.60 8.86 5.59
C LEU A 38 5.12 8.84 5.53
N ILE A 39 5.68 7.78 4.99
CA ILE A 39 7.13 7.55 4.96
C ILE A 39 7.53 7.17 3.53
N LYS A 40 8.51 7.88 2.96
CA LYS A 40 9.21 7.46 1.75
C LYS A 40 10.57 6.90 2.16
N ASN A 41 10.72 5.57 2.06
CA ASN A 41 11.96 4.89 2.42
C ASN A 41 12.10 3.56 1.65
N PRO A 42 12.91 3.54 0.58
CA PRO A 42 13.11 2.35 -0.25
C PRO A 42 13.80 1.21 0.52
N GLU A 43 14.72 1.52 1.42
CA GLU A 43 15.46 0.52 2.17
C GLU A 43 14.55 -0.26 3.11
N LEU A 44 13.55 0.41 3.69
CA LEU A 44 12.58 -0.21 4.59
C LEU A 44 11.65 -1.18 3.83
N LEU A 45 11.19 -0.79 2.65
CA LEU A 45 10.37 -1.66 1.81
C LEU A 45 11.11 -2.92 1.40
N GLY A 46 12.36 -2.79 0.95
CA GLY A 46 13.22 -3.93 0.62
C GLY A 46 13.48 -4.84 1.82
N TYR A 47 13.65 -4.29 3.00
CA TYR A 47 13.87 -5.05 4.23
C TYR A 47 12.67 -5.93 4.60
N TYR A 48 11.45 -5.44 4.42
CA TYR A 48 10.22 -6.19 4.71
C TYR A 48 9.68 -6.99 3.51
N GLY A 49 10.37 -6.96 2.38
CA GLY A 49 9.94 -7.65 1.15
C GLY A 49 8.68 -7.06 0.51
N LEU A 50 8.37 -5.81 0.82
CA LEU A 50 7.30 -5.07 0.18
C LEU A 50 7.76 -4.53 -1.17
N ALA A 51 6.86 -4.45 -2.17
CA ALA A 51 7.25 -4.08 -3.53
C ALA A 51 7.37 -2.56 -3.72
N ILE A 52 6.26 -1.83 -3.70
CA ILE A 52 6.22 -0.41 -4.04
C ILE A 52 5.70 0.44 -2.88
N THR A 53 4.77 -0.12 -2.11
CA THR A 53 4.22 0.51 -0.91
C THR A 53 3.68 -0.55 0.05
N GLY A 54 3.39 -0.18 1.27
CA GLY A 54 2.78 -1.06 2.25
C GLY A 54 2.26 -0.33 3.46
N LEU A 55 1.18 -0.86 4.01
CA LEU A 55 0.63 -0.44 5.29
C LEU A 55 1.32 -1.19 6.42
N MET A 56 1.85 -0.45 7.37
CA MET A 56 2.39 -0.99 8.62
C MET A 56 1.68 -0.38 9.82
N PHE A 57 1.61 -1.15 10.92
CA PHE A 57 1.10 -0.65 12.18
C PHE A 57 2.27 -0.45 13.15
N LEU A 58 2.58 0.80 13.42
CA LEU A 58 3.74 1.23 14.18
C LEU A 58 3.39 1.40 15.66
N ASN A 59 4.17 0.77 16.53
CA ASN A 59 4.10 1.03 17.96
C ASN A 59 5.09 2.16 18.30
N ILE A 60 4.55 3.31 18.70
CA ILE A 60 5.34 4.51 18.93
C ILE A 60 5.33 4.83 20.42
N GLU A 61 6.52 5.00 21.00
CA GLU A 61 6.67 5.34 22.41
C GLU A 61 5.89 6.62 22.78
N GLY A 62 5.03 6.51 23.78
CA GLY A 62 4.21 7.61 24.28
C GLY A 62 2.95 7.90 23.44
N VAL A 63 2.62 7.02 22.47
CA VAL A 63 1.34 7.01 21.77
C VAL A 63 0.59 5.74 22.14
N GLU A 64 -0.67 5.86 22.55
CA GLU A 64 -1.50 4.72 22.92
C GLU A 64 -1.96 3.97 21.66
N GLY A 65 -1.71 2.66 21.59
CA GLY A 65 -2.09 1.80 20.49
C GLY A 65 -1.10 1.84 19.32
N TYR A 66 -1.56 1.32 18.18
CA TYR A 66 -0.80 1.30 16.92
C TYR A 66 -1.19 2.45 16.01
N VAL A 67 -0.20 3.07 15.39
CA VAL A 67 -0.39 4.13 14.39
C VAL A 67 -0.17 3.54 13.00
N PRO A 68 -1.11 3.68 12.07
CA PRO A 68 -0.92 3.22 10.70
C PRO A 68 0.14 4.08 10.00
N GLY A 69 1.14 3.42 9.43
CA GLY A 69 2.16 4.03 8.60
C GLY A 69 2.02 3.53 7.15
N LEU A 70 1.91 4.44 6.21
CA LEU A 70 1.98 4.16 4.79
C LEU A 70 3.41 4.40 4.32
N ILE A 71 4.09 3.34 3.94
CA ILE A 71 5.49 3.37 3.51
C ILE A 71 5.54 3.24 2.01
N MET A 72 6.29 4.11 1.35
CA MET A 72 6.40 4.18 -0.11
C MET A 72 7.86 4.13 -0.54
N ASP A 73 8.12 3.45 -1.67
CA ASP A 73 9.38 3.51 -2.39
C ASP A 73 9.44 4.75 -3.29
N ALA A 74 10.64 5.06 -3.77
CA ALA A 74 10.87 6.07 -4.79
C ALA A 74 10.10 5.75 -6.10
N GLU A 75 10.03 4.49 -6.48
CA GLU A 75 9.31 4.01 -7.66
C GLU A 75 7.81 4.31 -7.62
N PHE A 76 7.22 4.52 -6.44
CA PHE A 76 5.83 4.93 -6.31
C PHE A 76 5.52 6.21 -7.09
N GLU A 77 6.45 7.18 -7.13
CA GLU A 77 6.27 8.45 -7.83
C GLU A 77 6.37 8.31 -9.37
N GLU A 78 6.96 7.21 -9.85
CA GLU A 78 7.08 6.91 -11.28
C GLU A 78 5.80 6.30 -11.86
N LEU A 79 4.90 5.81 -11.01
CA LEU A 79 3.64 5.22 -11.43
C LEU A 79 2.63 6.29 -11.89
N SER A 80 1.71 5.89 -12.76
CA SER A 80 0.58 6.75 -13.13
C SER A 80 -0.23 7.20 -11.90
N GLU A 81 -0.83 8.39 -11.96
CA GLU A 81 -1.69 8.88 -10.87
C GLU A 81 -2.82 7.88 -10.54
N ALA A 82 -3.38 7.22 -11.54
CA ALA A 82 -4.42 6.21 -11.35
C ALA A 82 -3.90 5.03 -10.52
N THR A 83 -2.70 4.55 -10.80
CA THR A 83 -2.06 3.45 -10.09
C THR A 83 -1.65 3.85 -8.69
N GLN A 84 -1.06 5.04 -8.50
CA GLN A 84 -0.80 5.57 -7.15
C GLN A 84 -2.08 5.62 -6.30
N ARG A 85 -3.18 6.10 -6.87
CA ARG A 85 -4.49 6.14 -6.19
C ARG A 85 -5.05 4.75 -5.90
N PHE A 86 -4.84 3.81 -6.81
CA PHE A 86 -5.22 2.41 -6.59
C PHE A 86 -4.46 1.83 -5.40
N ILE A 87 -3.13 1.95 -5.39
CA ILE A 87 -2.28 1.42 -4.32
C ILE A 87 -2.68 2.01 -2.96
N VAL A 88 -2.79 3.34 -2.85
CA VAL A 88 -3.19 3.98 -1.58
C VAL A 88 -4.61 3.58 -1.18
N GLY A 89 -5.51 3.43 -2.13
CA GLY A 89 -6.87 2.93 -1.91
C GLY A 89 -6.89 1.49 -1.39
N HIS A 90 -6.04 0.63 -1.94
CA HIS A 90 -5.84 -0.75 -1.51
C HIS A 90 -5.33 -0.82 -0.06
N GLU A 91 -4.29 -0.06 0.27
CA GLU A 91 -3.78 0.01 1.65
C GLU A 91 -4.82 0.53 2.65
N LEU A 92 -5.67 1.48 2.22
CA LEU A 92 -6.83 1.91 3.02
C LEU A 92 -7.88 0.80 3.19
N GLY A 93 -8.00 -0.11 2.23
CA GLY A 93 -8.82 -1.32 2.35
C GLY A 93 -8.30 -2.22 3.47
N HIS A 94 -7.00 -2.49 3.49
CA HIS A 94 -6.36 -3.23 4.58
C HIS A 94 -6.53 -2.53 5.93
N TYR A 95 -6.34 -1.22 5.99
CA TYR A 95 -6.58 -0.45 7.21
C TYR A 95 -8.01 -0.59 7.71
N LYS A 96 -8.98 -0.60 6.82
CA LYS A 96 -10.40 -0.65 7.18
C LYS A 96 -10.86 -2.03 7.64
N TYR A 97 -10.41 -3.09 6.96
CA TYR A 97 -10.96 -4.43 7.14
C TYR A 97 -10.04 -5.39 7.88
N HIS A 98 -8.73 -5.15 7.86
CA HIS A 98 -7.73 -6.12 8.29
C HIS A 98 -6.80 -5.65 9.42
N GLN A 99 -7.00 -4.44 9.99
CA GLN A 99 -6.08 -3.90 11.01
C GLN A 99 -5.89 -4.86 12.20
N GLU A 100 -6.93 -5.54 12.67
CA GLU A 100 -6.81 -6.49 13.78
C GLU A 100 -6.03 -7.75 13.39
N LYS A 101 -6.11 -8.15 12.12
CA LYS A 101 -5.35 -9.27 11.59
C LYS A 101 -3.87 -8.90 11.44
N VAL A 102 -3.57 -7.76 10.84
CA VAL A 102 -2.19 -7.32 10.53
C VAL A 102 -1.36 -7.10 11.79
N VAL A 103 -1.95 -6.66 12.89
CA VAL A 103 -1.24 -6.53 14.18
C VAL A 103 -1.05 -7.86 14.91
N ASN A 104 -1.66 -8.94 14.46
CA ASN A 104 -1.48 -10.27 15.03
C ASN A 104 -0.21 -10.93 14.46
N PRO A 105 0.79 -11.26 15.29
CA PRO A 105 2.03 -11.89 14.81
C PRO A 105 1.84 -13.29 14.20
N GLU A 106 0.71 -13.94 14.44
CA GLU A 106 0.37 -15.24 13.86
C GLU A 106 -0.40 -15.12 12.54
N TYR A 107 -0.70 -13.89 12.11
CA TYR A 107 -1.44 -13.67 10.87
C TYR A 107 -0.60 -14.09 9.65
N THR A 108 -1.23 -14.91 8.81
CA THR A 108 -0.70 -15.28 7.49
C THR A 108 -1.57 -14.58 6.45
N ARG A 109 -0.95 -13.86 5.54
CA ARG A 109 -1.63 -13.18 4.42
C ARG A 109 -2.52 -14.15 3.65
N ASP A 110 -3.78 -13.75 3.42
CA ASP A 110 -4.76 -14.50 2.65
C ASP A 110 -5.09 -13.71 1.37
N ILE A 111 -5.18 -14.39 0.23
CA ILE A 111 -5.57 -13.80 -1.05
C ILE A 111 -6.95 -13.14 -0.99
N ASN A 112 -7.85 -13.61 -0.13
CA ASN A 112 -9.15 -13.00 0.06
C ASN A 112 -9.03 -11.60 0.68
N ASP A 113 -8.05 -11.35 1.54
CA ASP A 113 -7.80 -10.03 2.12
C ASP A 113 -7.33 -9.04 1.03
N GLU A 114 -6.57 -9.54 0.05
CA GLU A 114 -6.18 -8.76 -1.13
C GLU A 114 -7.40 -8.42 -2.01
N PHE A 115 -8.28 -9.38 -2.22
CA PHE A 115 -9.52 -9.14 -2.98
C PHE A 115 -10.42 -8.09 -2.32
N GLU A 116 -10.56 -8.12 -0.99
CA GLU A 116 -11.34 -7.13 -0.24
C GLU A 116 -10.70 -5.74 -0.30
N ALA A 117 -9.38 -5.65 -0.23
CA ALA A 117 -8.64 -4.41 -0.35
C ALA A 117 -8.72 -3.83 -1.77
N ASP A 118 -8.57 -4.66 -2.80
CA ASP A 118 -8.72 -4.28 -4.20
C ASP A 118 -10.14 -3.79 -4.50
N GLU A 119 -11.15 -4.51 -4.03
CA GLU A 119 -12.55 -4.10 -4.19
C GLU A 119 -12.85 -2.76 -3.49
N TYR A 120 -12.27 -2.54 -2.31
CA TYR A 120 -12.36 -1.26 -1.64
C TYR A 120 -11.77 -0.12 -2.47
N ALA A 121 -10.57 -0.31 -3.03
CA ALA A 121 -9.96 0.65 -3.93
C ALA A 121 -10.82 0.89 -5.18
N ALA A 122 -11.26 -0.19 -5.84
CA ALA A 122 -12.08 -0.13 -7.06
C ALA A 122 -13.41 0.61 -6.85
N ASN A 123 -14.04 0.47 -5.70
CA ASN A 123 -15.25 1.22 -5.36
C ASN A 123 -15.03 2.73 -5.21
N ILE A 124 -13.79 3.17 -4.95
CA ILE A 124 -13.43 4.59 -4.81
C ILE A 124 -13.00 5.21 -6.14
N ILE A 125 -12.18 4.47 -6.93
CA ILE A 125 -11.55 5.01 -8.14
C ILE A 125 -12.16 4.49 -9.44
N GLY A 126 -13.05 3.50 -9.36
CA GLY A 126 -13.63 2.76 -10.50
C GLY A 126 -12.88 1.48 -10.83
N PHE A 127 -13.61 0.42 -11.20
CA PHE A 127 -13.03 -0.91 -11.50
C PHE A 127 -12.04 -0.86 -12.66
N GLU A 128 -12.33 -0.11 -13.72
CA GLU A 128 -11.41 0.04 -14.85
C GLU A 128 -10.05 0.63 -14.44
N ASN A 129 -10.04 1.66 -13.57
CA ASN A 129 -8.81 2.25 -13.08
C ASN A 129 -8.06 1.31 -12.13
N ALA A 130 -8.77 0.54 -11.32
CA ALA A 130 -8.17 -0.46 -10.44
C ALA A 130 -7.48 -1.59 -11.23
N ILE A 131 -8.13 -2.09 -12.29
CA ILE A 131 -7.56 -3.10 -13.18
C ILE A 131 -6.29 -2.56 -13.86
N LYS A 132 -6.34 -1.35 -14.45
CA LYS A 132 -5.16 -0.72 -15.05
C LYS A 132 -4.03 -0.52 -14.04
N GLY A 133 -4.37 -0.20 -12.79
CA GLY A 133 -3.38 -0.11 -11.71
C GLY A 133 -2.66 -1.43 -11.44
N LEU A 134 -3.40 -2.54 -11.38
CA LEU A 134 -2.81 -3.86 -11.23
C LEU A 134 -1.97 -4.29 -12.45
N GLU A 135 -2.41 -3.95 -13.66
CA GLU A 135 -1.64 -4.20 -14.89
C GLU A 135 -0.30 -3.45 -14.87
N GLU A 136 -0.29 -2.17 -14.51
CA GLU A 136 0.93 -1.37 -14.41
C GLU A 136 1.87 -1.91 -13.30
N ILE A 137 1.33 -2.32 -12.15
CA ILE A 137 2.12 -2.97 -11.09
C ILE A 137 2.74 -4.27 -11.59
N LYS A 138 1.99 -5.08 -12.34
CA LYS A 138 2.48 -6.32 -12.93
C LYS A 138 3.64 -6.08 -13.88
N ASP A 139 3.51 -5.08 -14.78
CA ASP A 139 4.55 -4.71 -15.73
C ASP A 139 5.83 -4.27 -14.99
N LYS A 140 5.69 -3.45 -13.94
CA LYS A 140 6.83 -3.04 -13.09
C LYS A 140 7.49 -4.22 -12.38
N LEU A 141 6.72 -5.15 -11.85
CA LEU A 141 7.27 -6.36 -11.22
C LEU A 141 8.02 -7.24 -12.22
N ASP A 142 7.54 -7.34 -13.46
CA ASP A 142 8.22 -8.09 -14.53
C ASP A 142 9.55 -7.45 -14.88
N GLU A 143 9.58 -6.11 -15.03
CA GLU A 143 10.81 -5.36 -15.28
C GLU A 143 11.87 -5.57 -14.19
N VAL A 144 11.49 -5.41 -12.93
CA VAL A 144 12.41 -5.52 -11.77
C VAL A 144 12.88 -6.96 -11.56
N SER A 145 12.01 -7.93 -11.75
CA SER A 145 12.33 -9.35 -11.54
C SER A 145 12.99 -10.02 -12.74
N CYS A 146 13.11 -9.34 -13.89
CA CYS A 146 13.55 -9.93 -15.15
C CYS A 146 12.80 -11.23 -15.48
N GLY A 147 11.49 -11.28 -15.24
CA GLY A 147 10.64 -12.44 -15.48
C GLY A 147 10.77 -13.58 -14.48
N MET A 148 11.51 -13.40 -13.38
CA MET A 148 11.72 -14.46 -12.37
C MET A 148 10.62 -14.55 -11.31
N ASN A 149 9.79 -13.52 -11.13
CA ASN A 149 8.71 -13.52 -10.12
C ASN A 149 7.38 -14.06 -10.64
N VAL A 150 7.39 -15.30 -11.11
CA VAL A 150 6.20 -15.96 -11.69
C VAL A 150 5.04 -16.05 -10.70
N THR A 151 5.32 -16.26 -9.41
CA THR A 151 4.28 -16.40 -8.38
C THR A 151 3.56 -15.06 -8.12
N GLY A 152 4.30 -13.97 -8.00
CA GLY A 152 3.72 -12.64 -7.82
C GLY A 152 2.87 -12.19 -9.01
N MET A 153 3.34 -12.44 -10.23
CA MET A 153 2.59 -12.13 -11.45
C MET A 153 1.30 -12.95 -11.55
N ALA A 154 1.35 -14.24 -11.22
CA ALA A 154 0.16 -15.10 -11.22
C ALA A 154 -0.87 -14.66 -10.17
N GLU A 155 -0.44 -14.17 -9.02
CA GLU A 155 -1.33 -13.61 -8.00
C GLU A 155 -2.02 -12.34 -8.51
N ILE A 156 -1.29 -11.45 -9.19
CA ILE A 156 -1.88 -10.25 -9.78
C ILE A 156 -2.92 -10.60 -10.86
N ASP A 157 -2.66 -11.62 -11.69
CA ASP A 157 -3.63 -12.07 -12.69
C ASP A 157 -4.95 -12.55 -12.05
N ILE A 158 -4.86 -13.29 -10.94
CA ILE A 158 -6.04 -13.72 -10.18
C ILE A 158 -6.80 -12.51 -9.60
N ARG A 159 -6.09 -11.50 -9.10
CA ARG A 159 -6.68 -10.26 -8.58
C ARG A 159 -7.40 -9.47 -9.69
N ILE A 160 -6.79 -9.34 -10.86
CA ILE A 160 -7.40 -8.71 -12.05
C ILE A 160 -8.67 -9.45 -12.45
N GLU A 161 -8.63 -10.78 -12.54
CA GLU A 161 -9.80 -11.59 -12.88
C GLU A 161 -10.95 -11.40 -11.88
N ASN A 162 -10.63 -11.34 -10.58
CA ASN A 162 -11.62 -11.06 -9.53
C ASN A 162 -12.28 -9.70 -9.73
N LEU A 163 -11.51 -8.63 -10.00
CA LEU A 163 -12.06 -7.29 -10.24
C LEU A 163 -12.90 -7.22 -11.51
N MET A 164 -12.49 -7.90 -12.60
CA MET A 164 -13.27 -7.98 -13.83
C MET A 164 -14.64 -8.61 -13.58
N ASN A 165 -14.67 -9.73 -12.87
CA ASN A 165 -15.92 -10.44 -12.54
C ASN A 165 -16.84 -9.56 -11.67
N LYS A 166 -16.32 -8.86 -10.69
CA LYS A 166 -17.07 -7.93 -9.83
C LYS A 166 -17.60 -6.73 -10.62
N GLY A 167 -16.76 -6.11 -11.47
CA GLY A 167 -17.15 -4.97 -12.31
C GLY A 167 -18.27 -5.29 -13.28
N MET A 168 -18.29 -6.51 -13.85
CA MET A 168 -19.37 -6.95 -14.76
C MET A 168 -20.72 -7.16 -14.04
N VAL A 169 -20.72 -7.48 -12.77
CA VAL A 169 -21.97 -7.69 -11.99
C VAL A 169 -22.62 -6.35 -11.63
N LEU A 170 -21.83 -5.26 -11.57
CA LEU A 170 -22.29 -3.93 -11.17
C LEU A 170 -22.64 -3.02 -12.35
N ALA A 171 -22.37 -3.44 -13.57
CA ALA A 171 -22.67 -2.70 -14.81
C ALA A 171 -24.06 -3.05 -15.34
#